data_e5708be6d8052af72017a7ce3668f189
#
_entry.id   e5708be6d8052af72017a7ce3668f189
#
_cell.length_a   1.000
_cell.length_b   1.000
_cell.length_c   1.000
_cell.angle_alpha   90.00
_cell.angle_beta   90.00
_cell.angle_gamma   90.00
#
_symmetry.space_group_name_H-M   'P 1'
#
loop_
_entity.id
_entity.type
_entity.pdbx_description
1 polymer ?
#
loop_
_entity_poly.entity_id
_entity_poly.type
_entity_poly.pdbx_seq_one_letter_code
_entity_poly.pdbx_strand_id
1 'polypeptide(L)'
;MSNERYALNKQLAQMLKGGVIMDVTTPEQAKIAEEAGACAVMALERIPADIRAAGGVARMSDPKMIQEIQAAVSIPVMAKCRIGHFVEAQLLQAIEIDYIDESEVLSPADDVYHVNKREFEVPFVCGAKDLGEALRRINEGASMIRTKGEPGTGDIVQAVRHMRMMNKQIAQISALRKDELFEVAKQLQVPYELVEYVHDHKKLPVVNFAAGGVATPADAALMMQLGAEGVFVGSGIFKSGNPKKRAEAIVKAVTNYKDAKLIAELSKDLGEAMVGINEQEIEILMAERGKQ
;
A
#
# COMPACT_ATOMS: atom_id res chain seq x y z
N MET A 1 -10.07 9.93 17.69
CA MET A 1 -9.97 8.43 17.79
C MET A 1 -9.43 8.06 19.17
N SER A 2 -10.09 7.15 19.88
CA SER A 2 -9.60 6.61 21.16
C SER A 2 -8.46 5.62 20.95
N ASN A 3 -7.69 5.32 22.03
CA ASN A 3 -6.65 4.29 21.97
C ASN A 3 -7.24 2.90 21.65
N GLU A 4 -8.44 2.60 22.16
CA GLU A 4 -9.16 1.37 21.86
C GLU A 4 -9.55 1.28 20.38
N ARG A 5 -10.03 2.38 19.81
CA ARG A 5 -10.35 2.44 18.39
C ARG A 5 -9.11 2.26 17.53
N TYR A 6 -7.99 2.89 17.89
CA TYR A 6 -6.74 2.70 17.16
C TYR A 6 -6.23 1.26 17.24
N ALA A 7 -6.35 0.62 18.40
CA ALA A 7 -6.03 -0.80 18.54
C ALA A 7 -6.91 -1.68 17.63
N LEU A 8 -8.22 -1.40 17.56
CA LEU A 8 -9.13 -2.08 16.64
C LEU A 8 -8.73 -1.85 15.18
N ASN A 9 -8.42 -0.61 14.80
CA ASN A 9 -8.01 -0.29 13.43
C ASN A 9 -6.74 -1.06 13.01
N LYS A 10 -5.76 -1.22 13.91
CA LYS A 10 -4.59 -2.06 13.66
C LYS A 10 -4.95 -3.54 13.49
N GLN A 11 -5.91 -4.04 14.27
CA GLN A 11 -6.40 -5.42 14.13
C GLN A 11 -7.15 -5.61 12.80
N LEU A 12 -7.97 -4.65 12.37
CA LEU A 12 -8.64 -4.69 11.06
C LEU A 12 -7.62 -4.76 9.92
N ALA A 13 -6.56 -3.97 9.98
CA ALA A 13 -5.47 -4.03 9.00
C ALA A 13 -4.72 -5.39 9.07
N GLN A 14 -4.50 -5.92 10.28
CA GLN A 14 -3.88 -7.23 10.50
C GLN A 14 -4.66 -8.39 9.86
N MET A 15 -5.99 -8.29 9.77
CA MET A 15 -6.84 -9.29 9.11
C MET A 15 -6.56 -9.43 7.60
N LEU A 16 -5.98 -8.41 6.98
CA LEU A 16 -5.61 -8.43 5.55
C LEU A 16 -4.27 -9.12 5.28
N LYS A 17 -3.52 -9.45 6.32
CA LYS A 17 -2.19 -10.07 6.21
C LYS A 17 -2.23 -11.36 5.40
N GLY A 18 -1.27 -11.50 4.49
CA GLY A 18 -1.18 -12.63 3.56
C GLY A 18 -2.08 -12.49 2.34
N GLY A 19 -2.80 -11.39 2.20
CA GLY A 19 -3.71 -11.13 1.10
C GLY A 19 -3.17 -10.21 0.02
N VAL A 20 -3.99 -10.04 -1.01
CA VAL A 20 -3.76 -9.14 -2.14
C VAL A 20 -4.88 -8.11 -2.19
N ILE A 21 -4.51 -6.84 -2.26
CA ILE A 21 -5.41 -5.70 -2.43
C ILE A 21 -5.27 -5.25 -3.89
N MET A 22 -6.38 -5.20 -4.62
CA MET A 22 -6.38 -4.89 -6.05
C MET A 22 -7.05 -3.56 -6.36
N ASP A 23 -6.40 -2.75 -7.18
CA ASP A 23 -7.00 -1.52 -7.72
C ASP A 23 -8.07 -1.87 -8.75
N VAL A 24 -9.25 -1.27 -8.60
CA VAL A 24 -10.40 -1.48 -9.48
C VAL A 24 -11.05 -0.15 -9.84
N THR A 25 -11.56 -0.03 -11.07
CA THR A 25 -12.19 1.18 -11.58
C THR A 25 -13.68 1.03 -11.86
N THR A 26 -14.20 -0.19 -11.83
CA THR A 26 -15.62 -0.50 -12.07
C THR A 26 -16.12 -1.58 -11.11
N PRO A 27 -17.45 -1.67 -10.89
CA PRO A 27 -18.05 -2.78 -10.14
C PRO A 27 -17.71 -4.16 -10.70
N GLU A 28 -17.61 -4.30 -12.03
CA GLU A 28 -17.25 -5.54 -12.70
C GLU A 28 -15.81 -5.97 -12.38
N GLN A 29 -14.87 -5.02 -12.40
CA GLN A 29 -13.49 -5.29 -12.00
C GLN A 29 -13.41 -5.69 -10.51
N ALA A 30 -14.19 -5.04 -9.65
CA ALA A 30 -14.25 -5.37 -8.23
C ALA A 30 -14.75 -6.82 -8.00
N LYS A 31 -15.76 -7.27 -8.75
CA LYS A 31 -16.23 -8.66 -8.71
C LYS A 31 -15.17 -9.66 -9.19
N ILE A 32 -14.45 -9.33 -10.27
CA ILE A 32 -13.32 -10.15 -10.74
C ILE A 32 -12.25 -10.28 -9.66
N ALA A 33 -11.91 -9.20 -8.98
CA ALA A 33 -10.94 -9.19 -7.90
C ALA A 33 -11.42 -10.06 -6.72
N GLU A 34 -12.67 -9.92 -6.30
CA GLU A 34 -13.27 -10.72 -5.22
C GLU A 34 -13.30 -12.22 -5.57
N GLU A 35 -13.74 -12.57 -6.79
CA GLU A 35 -13.74 -13.96 -7.29
C GLU A 35 -12.33 -14.56 -7.35
N ALA A 36 -11.32 -13.74 -7.67
CA ALA A 36 -9.92 -14.17 -7.70
C ALA A 36 -9.33 -14.40 -6.29
N GLY A 37 -10.03 -14.00 -5.24
CA GLY A 37 -9.60 -14.15 -3.85
C GLY A 37 -8.87 -12.93 -3.26
N ALA A 38 -9.05 -11.75 -3.82
CA ALA A 38 -8.54 -10.51 -3.20
C ALA A 38 -9.11 -10.34 -1.79
N CYS A 39 -8.29 -9.87 -0.85
CA CYS A 39 -8.74 -9.59 0.52
C CYS A 39 -9.42 -8.23 0.67
N ALA A 40 -9.20 -7.32 -0.27
CA ALA A 40 -9.81 -6.00 -0.37
C ALA A 40 -9.62 -5.47 -1.79
N VAL A 41 -10.38 -4.44 -2.14
CA VAL A 41 -10.18 -3.67 -3.38
C VAL A 41 -9.92 -2.21 -3.05
N MET A 42 -9.15 -1.54 -3.93
CA MET A 42 -8.94 -0.10 -3.91
C MET A 42 -9.76 0.53 -5.03
N ALA A 43 -10.77 1.30 -4.68
CA ALA A 43 -11.64 1.97 -5.65
C ALA A 43 -10.98 3.25 -6.18
N LEU A 44 -10.77 3.31 -7.49
CA LEU A 44 -10.13 4.42 -8.19
C LEU A 44 -10.87 4.71 -9.51
N GLU A 45 -11.01 5.97 -9.89
CA GLU A 45 -11.46 6.33 -11.26
C GLU A 45 -10.41 6.00 -12.31
N ARG A 46 -9.14 6.16 -11.94
CA ARG A 46 -7.98 5.87 -12.78
C ARG A 46 -6.93 5.11 -11.99
N ILE A 47 -6.46 4.00 -12.54
CA ILE A 47 -5.32 3.28 -11.97
C ILE A 47 -4.03 4.09 -12.15
N PRO A 48 -2.97 3.80 -11.38
CA PRO A 48 -1.75 4.61 -11.40
C PRO A 48 -1.13 4.82 -12.77
N ALA A 49 -1.16 3.83 -13.67
CA ALA A 49 -0.65 3.97 -15.04
C ALA A 49 -1.43 5.03 -15.84
N ASP A 50 -2.75 5.08 -15.70
CA ASP A 50 -3.60 6.07 -16.36
C ASP A 50 -3.43 7.46 -15.75
N ILE A 51 -3.17 7.56 -14.45
CA ILE A 51 -2.83 8.83 -13.79
C ILE A 51 -1.54 9.39 -14.37
N ARG A 52 -0.51 8.56 -14.55
CA ARG A 52 0.76 8.98 -15.18
C ARG A 52 0.54 9.45 -16.62
N ALA A 53 -0.20 8.69 -17.40
CA ALA A 53 -0.46 8.99 -18.81
C ALA A 53 -1.27 10.29 -19.01
N ALA A 54 -2.24 10.55 -18.12
CA ALA A 54 -3.07 11.75 -18.21
C ALA A 54 -2.32 13.02 -17.76
N GLY A 55 -1.34 12.89 -16.87
CA GLY A 55 -0.68 14.04 -16.23
C GLY A 55 -1.62 14.93 -15.42
N GLY A 56 -1.17 16.11 -15.06
CA GLY A 56 -1.97 17.08 -14.32
C GLY A 56 -2.22 16.71 -12.85
N VAL A 57 -3.26 17.30 -12.26
CA VAL A 57 -3.62 17.10 -10.86
C VAL A 57 -4.55 15.90 -10.73
N ALA A 58 -4.08 14.85 -10.05
CA ALA A 58 -4.89 13.69 -9.69
C ALA A 58 -5.55 13.90 -8.31
N ARG A 59 -6.86 13.74 -8.24
CA ARG A 59 -7.69 14.01 -7.05
C ARG A 59 -8.41 12.75 -6.58
N MET A 60 -9.05 12.84 -5.42
CA MET A 60 -9.97 11.80 -4.92
C MET A 60 -11.03 11.45 -5.99
N SER A 61 -11.35 10.17 -6.10
CA SER A 61 -12.36 9.67 -7.03
C SER A 61 -13.79 10.08 -6.62
N ASP A 62 -14.70 10.05 -7.60
CA ASP A 62 -16.12 10.37 -7.38
C ASP A 62 -16.74 9.45 -6.31
N PRO A 63 -17.36 9.99 -5.25
CA PRO A 63 -18.03 9.20 -4.22
C PRO A 63 -19.08 8.23 -4.75
N LYS A 64 -19.82 8.59 -5.81
CA LYS A 64 -20.81 7.71 -6.42
C LYS A 64 -20.16 6.44 -6.98
N MET A 65 -19.06 6.58 -7.71
CA MET A 65 -18.32 5.43 -8.24
C MET A 65 -17.80 4.53 -7.12
N ILE A 66 -17.28 5.13 -6.03
CA ILE A 66 -16.82 4.37 -4.86
C ILE A 66 -17.97 3.59 -4.24
N GLN A 67 -19.14 4.22 -4.06
CA GLN A 67 -20.34 3.57 -3.50
C GLN A 67 -20.88 2.45 -4.41
N GLU A 68 -20.81 2.60 -5.73
CA GLU A 68 -21.17 1.54 -6.69
C GLU A 68 -20.25 0.32 -6.53
N ILE A 69 -18.96 0.53 -6.30
CA ILE A 69 -18.00 -0.55 -6.00
C ILE A 69 -18.31 -1.18 -4.63
N GLN A 70 -18.56 -0.37 -3.59
CA GLN A 70 -18.96 -0.88 -2.27
C GLN A 70 -20.19 -1.78 -2.34
N ALA A 71 -21.18 -1.41 -3.16
CA ALA A 71 -22.40 -2.20 -3.35
C ALA A 71 -22.17 -3.51 -4.15
N ALA A 72 -21.08 -3.61 -4.90
CA ALA A 72 -20.83 -4.73 -5.79
C ALA A 72 -20.10 -5.91 -5.14
N VAL A 73 -19.39 -5.70 -4.03
CA VAL A 73 -18.54 -6.70 -3.38
C VAL A 73 -18.82 -6.81 -1.88
N SER A 74 -18.45 -7.96 -1.30
CA SER A 74 -18.56 -8.20 0.15
C SER A 74 -17.25 -8.00 0.90
N ILE A 75 -16.12 -7.94 0.18
CA ILE A 75 -14.81 -7.67 0.74
C ILE A 75 -14.63 -6.17 1.02
N PRO A 76 -13.73 -5.78 1.94
CA PRO A 76 -13.46 -4.39 2.23
C PRO A 76 -13.10 -3.56 1.00
N VAL A 77 -13.58 -2.32 0.98
CA VAL A 77 -13.27 -1.33 -0.06
C VAL A 77 -12.44 -0.21 0.55
N MET A 78 -11.30 0.07 -0.08
CA MET A 78 -10.41 1.19 0.22
C MET A 78 -10.61 2.30 -0.82
N ALA A 79 -10.32 3.52 -0.43
CA ALA A 79 -10.22 4.66 -1.36
C ALA A 79 -9.08 5.58 -0.95
N LYS A 80 -8.63 6.41 -1.90
CA LYS A 80 -7.50 7.32 -1.70
C LYS A 80 -7.94 8.75 -1.46
N CYS A 81 -7.32 9.42 -0.49
CA CYS A 81 -7.31 10.88 -0.39
C CYS A 81 -5.93 11.42 -0.72
N ARG A 82 -5.86 12.68 -1.12
CA ARG A 82 -4.59 13.36 -1.34
C ARG A 82 -3.86 13.59 -0.01
N ILE A 83 -2.55 13.58 -0.03
CA ILE A 83 -1.73 13.88 1.15
C ILE A 83 -2.12 15.27 1.70
N GLY A 84 -2.43 15.32 3.00
CA GLY A 84 -2.84 16.51 3.73
C GLY A 84 -4.29 16.96 3.51
N HIS A 85 -5.03 16.34 2.61
CA HIS A 85 -6.39 16.74 2.31
C HIS A 85 -7.41 16.11 3.28
N PHE A 86 -7.48 16.65 4.49
CA PHE A 86 -8.36 16.12 5.54
C PHE A 86 -9.85 16.16 5.19
N VAL A 87 -10.29 17.09 4.31
CA VAL A 87 -11.69 17.14 3.87
C VAL A 87 -12.01 15.97 2.94
N GLU A 88 -11.12 15.57 2.02
CA GLU A 88 -11.32 14.33 1.25
C GLU A 88 -11.44 13.11 2.17
N ALA A 89 -10.62 13.04 3.21
CA ALA A 89 -10.73 11.97 4.21
C ALA A 89 -12.08 12.01 4.95
N GLN A 90 -12.59 13.20 5.30
CA GLN A 90 -13.93 13.37 5.90
C GLN A 90 -15.04 12.88 4.96
N LEU A 91 -14.95 13.18 3.66
CA LEU A 91 -15.90 12.69 2.65
C LEU A 91 -15.90 11.17 2.57
N LEU A 92 -14.70 10.54 2.54
CA LEU A 92 -14.57 9.09 2.49
C LEU A 92 -15.13 8.43 3.76
N GLN A 93 -14.85 8.98 4.94
CA GLN A 93 -15.44 8.48 6.18
C GLN A 93 -16.97 8.62 6.17
N ALA A 94 -17.52 9.72 5.62
CA ALA A 94 -18.95 9.97 5.56
C ALA A 94 -19.70 8.97 4.65
N ILE A 95 -19.05 8.41 3.64
CA ILE A 95 -19.59 7.33 2.80
C ILE A 95 -19.25 5.93 3.32
N GLU A 96 -18.80 5.83 4.57
CA GLU A 96 -18.52 4.57 5.26
C GLU A 96 -17.48 3.69 4.56
N ILE A 97 -16.42 4.31 4.03
CA ILE A 97 -15.29 3.57 3.45
C ILE A 97 -14.61 2.70 4.53
N ASP A 98 -14.14 1.51 4.19
CA ASP A 98 -13.52 0.60 5.15
C ASP A 98 -12.09 1.01 5.53
N TYR A 99 -11.31 1.56 4.57
CA TYR A 99 -9.96 2.06 4.78
C TYR A 99 -9.71 3.28 3.89
N ILE A 100 -8.93 4.24 4.39
CA ILE A 100 -8.45 5.38 3.61
C ILE A 100 -6.95 5.24 3.37
N ASP A 101 -6.53 5.33 2.12
CA ASP A 101 -5.13 5.45 1.75
C ASP A 101 -4.81 6.94 1.51
N GLU A 102 -4.08 7.55 2.42
CA GLU A 102 -3.50 8.89 2.21
C GLU A 102 -2.29 8.72 1.29
N SER A 103 -2.48 9.05 0.00
CA SER A 103 -1.68 8.47 -1.06
C SER A 103 -0.88 9.48 -1.87
N GLU A 104 0.41 9.17 -2.04
CA GLU A 104 1.34 9.83 -2.96
C GLU A 104 1.00 9.59 -4.45
N VAL A 105 0.14 8.62 -4.75
CA VAL A 105 -0.36 8.37 -6.12
C VAL A 105 -1.16 9.55 -6.63
N LEU A 106 -1.95 10.17 -5.76
CA LEU A 106 -2.65 11.41 -6.05
C LEU A 106 -1.71 12.61 -5.88
N SER A 107 -2.07 13.75 -6.48
CA SER A 107 -1.31 14.99 -6.29
C SER A 107 -1.47 15.48 -4.84
N PRO A 108 -0.39 15.79 -4.12
CA PRO A 108 -0.50 16.32 -2.76
C PRO A 108 -1.35 17.58 -2.69
N ALA A 109 -2.15 17.73 -1.65
CA ALA A 109 -2.86 18.97 -1.33
C ALA A 109 -2.06 19.84 -0.36
N ASP A 110 -1.19 19.21 0.42
CA ASP A 110 -0.27 19.87 1.34
C ASP A 110 1.12 19.24 1.18
N ASP A 111 2.16 20.05 1.12
CA ASP A 111 3.54 19.62 0.95
C ASP A 111 4.31 19.53 2.28
N VAL A 112 3.68 19.95 3.38
CA VAL A 112 4.25 19.96 4.74
C VAL A 112 3.50 19.00 5.66
N TYR A 113 2.17 19.09 5.71
CA TYR A 113 1.36 18.37 6.69
C TYR A 113 0.60 17.21 6.07
N HIS A 114 0.65 16.06 6.78
CA HIS A 114 -0.24 14.93 6.53
C HIS A 114 -1.54 15.08 7.32
N VAL A 115 -2.56 14.32 6.94
CA VAL A 115 -3.83 14.25 7.68
C VAL A 115 -3.57 13.78 9.10
N ASN A 116 -4.16 14.45 10.09
CA ASN A 116 -4.19 13.95 11.46
C ASN A 116 -5.20 12.79 11.58
N LYS A 117 -4.70 11.58 11.44
CA LYS A 117 -5.49 10.35 11.42
C LYS A 117 -6.16 10.04 12.74
N ARG A 118 -5.69 10.68 13.82
CA ARG A 118 -6.29 10.53 15.17
C ARG A 118 -7.65 11.19 15.30
N GLU A 119 -8.05 12.03 14.33
CA GLU A 119 -9.37 12.66 14.26
C GLU A 119 -10.42 11.79 13.56
N PHE A 120 -10.03 10.62 13.04
CA PHE A 120 -10.90 9.73 12.26
C PHE A 120 -11.12 8.40 12.99
N GLU A 121 -12.26 7.76 12.72
CA GLU A 121 -12.58 6.41 13.19
C GLU A 121 -12.13 5.32 12.20
N VAL A 122 -12.04 5.66 10.90
CA VAL A 122 -11.64 4.74 9.85
C VAL A 122 -10.12 4.50 9.88
N PRO A 123 -9.64 3.26 9.63
CA PRO A 123 -8.22 2.96 9.55
C PRO A 123 -7.57 3.59 8.30
N PHE A 124 -6.35 4.11 8.48
CA PHE A 124 -5.54 4.71 7.42
C PHE A 124 -4.40 3.82 7.00
N VAL A 125 -4.13 3.81 5.69
CA VAL A 125 -2.97 3.23 5.03
C VAL A 125 -2.08 4.36 4.54
N CYS A 126 -0.77 4.24 4.71
CA CYS A 126 0.22 5.20 4.19
C CYS A 126 1.41 4.50 3.56
N GLY A 127 1.96 5.11 2.53
CA GLY A 127 3.22 4.70 1.92
C GLY A 127 4.43 5.19 2.71
N ALA A 128 5.51 4.39 2.70
CA ALA A 128 6.79 4.77 3.26
C ALA A 128 7.95 4.16 2.44
N LYS A 129 9.04 4.92 2.29
CA LYS A 129 10.27 4.46 1.64
C LYS A 129 11.29 3.89 2.63
N ASP A 130 11.19 4.30 3.87
CA ASP A 130 12.12 3.97 4.95
C ASP A 130 11.44 3.95 6.30
N LEU A 131 12.19 3.54 7.33
CA LEU A 131 11.66 3.37 8.67
C LEU A 131 11.22 4.70 9.32
N GLY A 132 11.96 5.78 9.11
CA GLY A 132 11.62 7.09 9.67
C GLY A 132 10.27 7.58 9.13
N GLU A 133 10.08 7.50 7.82
CA GLU A 133 8.82 7.84 7.18
C GLU A 133 7.66 6.97 7.68
N ALA A 134 7.87 5.65 7.79
CA ALA A 134 6.87 4.74 8.34
C ALA A 134 6.47 5.09 9.77
N LEU A 135 7.44 5.33 10.65
CA LEU A 135 7.18 5.65 12.05
C LEU A 135 6.51 7.02 12.21
N ARG A 136 6.83 8.00 11.36
CA ARG A 136 6.11 9.29 11.36
C ARG A 136 4.63 9.10 11.00
N ARG A 137 4.32 8.33 9.96
CA ARG A 137 2.91 7.99 9.59
C ARG A 137 2.19 7.23 10.70
N ILE A 138 2.86 6.29 11.34
CA ILE A 138 2.31 5.55 12.49
C ILE A 138 2.05 6.50 13.67
N ASN A 139 2.95 7.42 13.94
CA ASN A 139 2.77 8.44 14.98
C ASN A 139 1.54 9.33 14.72
N GLU A 140 1.22 9.59 13.47
CA GLU A 140 0.02 10.33 13.06
C GLU A 140 -1.27 9.50 13.16
N GLY A 141 -1.17 8.19 13.38
CA GLY A 141 -2.29 7.27 13.53
C GLY A 141 -2.53 6.31 12.37
N ALA A 142 -1.57 6.13 11.46
CA ALA A 142 -1.68 5.12 10.41
C ALA A 142 -1.77 3.71 11.02
N SER A 143 -2.68 2.88 10.50
CA SER A 143 -2.94 1.50 10.95
C SER A 143 -2.29 0.45 10.06
N MET A 144 -1.79 0.85 8.90
CA MET A 144 -1.08 0.03 7.92
C MET A 144 -0.04 0.87 7.19
N ILE A 145 1.10 0.27 6.92
CA ILE A 145 2.15 0.82 6.06
C ILE A 145 2.26 -0.04 4.80
N ARG A 146 2.59 0.58 3.69
CA ARG A 146 3.02 -0.08 2.46
C ARG A 146 4.27 0.58 1.91
N THR A 147 5.03 -0.15 1.08
CA THR A 147 6.07 0.50 0.30
C THR A 147 5.44 1.52 -0.65
N LYS A 148 6.12 2.61 -0.92
CA LYS A 148 5.69 3.54 -1.98
C LYS A 148 5.89 2.90 -3.35
N GLY A 149 7.07 2.37 -3.63
CA GLY A 149 7.43 1.92 -4.96
C GLY A 149 7.32 3.07 -5.96
N GLU A 150 7.13 2.73 -7.22
CA GLU A 150 6.68 3.67 -8.26
C GLU A 150 5.43 3.10 -8.94
N PRO A 151 4.23 3.43 -8.43
CA PRO A 151 2.97 2.90 -8.92
C PRO A 151 2.75 3.20 -10.41
N GLY A 152 2.14 2.27 -11.14
CA GLY A 152 1.80 2.43 -12.54
C GLY A 152 2.96 2.20 -13.51
N THR A 153 4.15 1.84 -13.03
CA THR A 153 5.32 1.56 -13.88
C THR A 153 5.43 0.10 -14.32
N GLY A 154 4.86 -0.84 -13.54
CA GLY A 154 5.09 -2.27 -13.76
C GLY A 154 6.54 -2.70 -13.48
N ASP A 155 7.35 -1.82 -12.91
CA ASP A 155 8.73 -2.07 -12.49
C ASP A 155 8.79 -2.12 -10.96
N ILE A 156 9.21 -3.27 -10.43
CA ILE A 156 9.20 -3.55 -8.98
C ILE A 156 10.44 -3.01 -8.24
N VAL A 157 11.44 -2.52 -8.96
CA VAL A 157 12.75 -2.19 -8.36
C VAL A 157 12.65 -1.22 -7.18
N GLN A 158 11.80 -0.20 -7.25
CA GLN A 158 11.63 0.77 -6.18
C GLN A 158 10.96 0.15 -4.94
N ALA A 159 9.95 -0.69 -5.14
CA ALA A 159 9.31 -1.40 -4.02
C ALA A 159 10.30 -2.33 -3.31
N VAL A 160 11.15 -3.02 -4.06
CA VAL A 160 12.24 -3.86 -3.52
C VAL A 160 13.23 -3.00 -2.72
N ARG A 161 13.66 -1.87 -3.24
CA ARG A 161 14.55 -0.93 -2.53
C ARG A 161 13.94 -0.48 -1.19
N HIS A 162 12.67 -0.09 -1.19
CA HIS A 162 11.99 0.38 0.01
C HIS A 162 11.84 -0.73 1.05
N MET A 163 11.47 -1.94 0.64
CA MET A 163 11.36 -3.08 1.55
C MET A 163 12.72 -3.47 2.14
N ARG A 164 13.77 -3.50 1.33
CA ARG A 164 15.14 -3.77 1.80
C ARG A 164 15.66 -2.68 2.71
N MET A 165 15.37 -1.41 2.42
CA MET A 165 15.73 -0.28 3.29
C MET A 165 15.05 -0.41 4.65
N MET A 166 13.76 -0.70 4.68
CA MET A 166 12.99 -0.93 5.91
C MET A 166 13.62 -2.05 6.75
N ASN A 167 13.86 -3.20 6.13
CA ASN A 167 14.44 -4.36 6.82
C ASN A 167 15.85 -4.07 7.36
N LYS A 168 16.67 -3.37 6.58
CA LYS A 168 18.03 -2.97 6.99
C LYS A 168 17.98 -2.06 8.22
N GLN A 169 17.12 -1.04 8.20
CA GLN A 169 17.02 -0.09 9.30
C GLN A 169 16.44 -0.74 10.56
N ILE A 170 15.46 -1.62 10.44
CA ILE A 170 14.94 -2.41 11.57
C ILE A 170 16.06 -3.27 12.18
N ALA A 171 16.85 -3.97 11.34
CA ALA A 171 17.95 -4.77 11.82
C ALA A 171 19.03 -3.94 12.52
N GLN A 172 19.36 -2.77 11.99
CA GLN A 172 20.31 -1.83 12.60
C GLN A 172 19.86 -1.39 13.98
N ILE A 173 18.62 -0.93 14.11
CA ILE A 173 18.06 -0.47 15.39
C ILE A 173 17.99 -1.62 16.40
N SER A 174 17.64 -2.83 15.96
CA SER A 174 17.52 -4.00 16.83
C SER A 174 18.87 -4.46 17.41
N ALA A 175 19.98 -4.01 16.84
CA ALA A 175 21.32 -4.33 17.30
C ALA A 175 21.91 -3.26 18.24
N LEU A 176 21.27 -2.12 18.40
CA LEU A 176 21.73 -1.03 19.25
C LEU A 176 21.49 -1.30 20.74
N ARG A 177 22.20 -0.56 21.58
CA ARG A 177 21.89 -0.48 23.01
C ARG A 177 20.71 0.48 23.23
N LYS A 178 19.94 0.26 24.28
CA LYS A 178 18.76 1.12 24.56
C LYS A 178 19.10 2.60 24.78
N ASP A 179 20.26 2.89 25.33
CA ASP A 179 20.72 4.28 25.52
C ASP A 179 21.03 5.00 24.19
N GLU A 180 21.32 4.24 23.11
CA GLU A 180 21.57 4.79 21.77
C GLU A 180 20.26 5.13 21.01
N LEU A 181 19.12 4.58 21.44
CA LEU A 181 17.84 4.78 20.77
C LEU A 181 17.34 6.23 20.84
N PHE A 182 17.73 7.00 21.84
CA PHE A 182 17.41 8.43 21.93
C PHE A 182 17.95 9.22 20.74
N GLU A 183 19.18 8.91 20.30
CA GLU A 183 19.77 9.57 19.15
C GLU A 183 19.08 9.13 17.84
N VAL A 184 18.73 7.85 17.72
CA VAL A 184 17.97 7.35 16.57
C VAL A 184 16.60 8.05 16.46
N ALA A 185 15.88 8.21 17.59
CA ALA A 185 14.59 8.91 17.61
C ALA A 185 14.72 10.36 17.09
N LYS A 186 15.77 11.07 17.47
CA LYS A 186 16.08 12.42 16.97
C LYS A 186 16.39 12.42 15.47
N GLN A 187 17.22 11.50 15.01
CA GLN A 187 17.61 11.38 13.60
C GLN A 187 16.40 11.04 12.71
N LEU A 188 15.52 10.15 13.15
CA LEU A 188 14.31 9.77 12.44
C LEU A 188 13.15 10.76 12.62
N GLN A 189 13.28 11.70 13.55
CA GLN A 189 12.23 12.67 13.90
C GLN A 189 10.93 11.98 14.34
N VAL A 190 11.05 11.02 15.25
CA VAL A 190 9.92 10.22 15.76
C VAL A 190 9.99 10.09 17.29
N PRO A 191 8.86 9.78 17.95
CA PRO A 191 8.86 9.47 19.39
C PRO A 191 9.76 8.29 19.73
N TYR A 192 10.43 8.39 20.88
CA TYR A 192 11.31 7.34 21.41
C TYR A 192 10.59 5.97 21.50
N GLU A 193 9.34 5.98 21.97
CA GLU A 193 8.53 4.77 22.19
C GLU A 193 8.35 3.94 20.93
N LEU A 194 8.27 4.58 19.74
CA LEU A 194 8.18 3.88 18.46
C LEU A 194 9.52 3.24 18.08
N VAL A 195 10.63 3.90 18.36
CA VAL A 195 11.97 3.33 18.12
C VAL A 195 12.23 2.16 19.08
N GLU A 196 11.87 2.31 20.34
CA GLU A 196 11.98 1.24 21.35
C GLU A 196 11.11 0.04 20.96
N TYR A 197 9.89 0.27 20.46
CA TYR A 197 9.04 -0.81 19.96
C TYR A 197 9.75 -1.61 18.84
N VAL A 198 10.31 -0.92 17.85
CA VAL A 198 11.02 -1.57 16.74
C VAL A 198 12.25 -2.33 17.25
N HIS A 199 13.01 -1.75 18.18
CA HIS A 199 14.15 -2.41 18.80
C HIS A 199 13.76 -3.72 19.48
N ASP A 200 12.72 -3.70 20.31
CA ASP A 200 12.33 -4.84 21.13
C ASP A 200 11.58 -5.91 20.33
N HIS A 201 10.77 -5.52 19.36
CA HIS A 201 9.93 -6.45 18.58
C HIS A 201 10.49 -6.80 17.20
N LYS A 202 11.53 -6.11 16.72
CA LYS A 202 12.18 -6.32 15.40
C LYS A 202 11.21 -6.21 14.21
N LYS A 203 10.17 -5.40 14.35
CA LYS A 203 9.14 -5.16 13.33
C LYS A 203 8.42 -3.83 13.60
N LEU A 204 7.67 -3.37 12.61
CA LEU A 204 6.73 -2.25 12.79
C LEU A 204 5.57 -2.62 13.73
N PRO A 205 4.98 -1.65 14.44
CA PRO A 205 3.78 -1.87 15.25
C PRO A 205 2.49 -2.08 14.45
N VAL A 206 2.56 -1.98 13.12
CA VAL A 206 1.47 -2.20 12.16
C VAL A 206 1.94 -3.10 11.03
N VAL A 207 1.01 -3.67 10.27
CA VAL A 207 1.36 -4.47 9.09
C VAL A 207 2.03 -3.63 8.02
N ASN A 208 2.98 -4.23 7.28
CA ASN A 208 3.70 -3.61 6.17
C ASN A 208 3.52 -4.41 4.90
N PHE A 209 2.82 -3.83 3.93
CA PHE A 209 2.56 -4.44 2.62
C PHE A 209 3.54 -3.93 1.57
N ALA A 210 3.70 -4.69 0.50
CA ALA A 210 4.40 -4.24 -0.69
C ALA A 210 3.42 -3.56 -1.66
N ALA A 211 3.84 -2.45 -2.24
CA ALA A 211 3.11 -1.73 -3.27
C ALA A 211 4.06 -1.07 -4.26
N GLY A 212 3.59 -0.84 -5.47
CA GLY A 212 4.30 -0.10 -6.52
C GLY A 212 5.10 -1.01 -7.46
N GLY A 213 4.53 -1.31 -8.63
CA GLY A 213 5.21 -2.00 -9.71
C GLY A 213 5.04 -3.52 -9.78
N VAL A 214 4.21 -4.12 -8.93
CA VAL A 214 3.89 -5.56 -9.01
C VAL A 214 3.09 -5.85 -10.29
N ALA A 215 3.62 -6.70 -11.16
CA ALA A 215 2.99 -7.04 -12.44
C ALA A 215 2.85 -8.54 -12.69
N THR A 216 3.59 -9.37 -11.95
CA THR A 216 3.64 -10.84 -12.15
C THR A 216 3.51 -11.61 -10.84
N PRO A 217 3.13 -12.90 -10.90
CA PRO A 217 3.17 -13.78 -9.71
C PRO A 217 4.55 -13.84 -9.06
N ALA A 218 5.62 -13.83 -9.85
CA ALA A 218 6.99 -13.84 -9.34
C ALA A 218 7.35 -12.55 -8.59
N ASP A 219 6.90 -11.38 -9.06
CA ASP A 219 7.07 -10.10 -8.36
C ASP A 219 6.41 -10.15 -6.98
N ALA A 220 5.17 -10.64 -6.92
CA ALA A 220 4.43 -10.75 -5.67
C ALA A 220 5.14 -11.70 -4.68
N ALA A 221 5.58 -12.87 -5.17
CA ALA A 221 6.33 -13.83 -4.35
C ALA A 221 7.67 -13.27 -3.88
N LEU A 222 8.38 -12.49 -4.70
CA LEU A 222 9.62 -11.81 -4.33
C LEU A 222 9.38 -10.87 -3.14
N MET A 223 8.35 -10.04 -3.20
CA MET A 223 8.04 -9.11 -2.11
C MET A 223 7.68 -9.85 -0.81
N MET A 224 6.92 -10.93 -0.90
CA MET A 224 6.59 -11.77 0.25
C MET A 224 7.84 -12.43 0.86
N GLN A 225 8.76 -12.92 0.05
CA GLN A 225 10.03 -13.49 0.53
C GLN A 225 10.95 -12.43 1.14
N LEU A 226 10.84 -11.17 0.71
CA LEU A 226 11.54 -10.04 1.31
C LEU A 226 10.90 -9.55 2.62
N GLY A 227 9.80 -10.15 3.06
CA GLY A 227 9.17 -9.86 4.34
C GLY A 227 7.93 -8.98 4.28
N ALA A 228 7.39 -8.70 3.08
CA ALA A 228 6.08 -8.08 2.97
C ALA A 228 5.00 -8.97 3.60
N GLU A 229 4.02 -8.34 4.22
CA GLU A 229 2.92 -9.05 4.89
C GLU A 229 1.66 -9.15 4.04
N GLY A 230 1.73 -8.73 2.82
CA GLY A 230 0.73 -8.75 1.76
C GLY A 230 1.16 -7.85 0.62
N VAL A 231 0.33 -7.76 -0.42
CA VAL A 231 0.69 -7.06 -1.65
C VAL A 231 -0.48 -6.21 -2.15
N PHE A 232 -0.19 -4.98 -2.55
CA PHE A 232 -1.07 -4.17 -3.39
C PHE A 232 -0.70 -4.37 -4.85
N VAL A 233 -1.67 -4.57 -5.71
CA VAL A 233 -1.48 -4.62 -7.15
C VAL A 233 -2.38 -3.58 -7.81
N GLY A 234 -1.75 -2.57 -8.41
CA GLY A 234 -2.45 -1.49 -9.11
C GLY A 234 -2.70 -1.84 -10.58
N SER A 235 -1.92 -1.24 -11.47
CA SER A 235 -2.08 -1.42 -12.92
C SER A 235 -1.80 -2.84 -13.41
N GLY A 236 -1.07 -3.65 -12.66
CA GLY A 236 -0.57 -4.97 -13.09
C GLY A 236 -1.65 -6.01 -13.41
N ILE A 237 -2.87 -5.87 -12.88
CA ILE A 237 -3.98 -6.79 -13.16
C ILE A 237 -4.72 -6.35 -14.44
N PHE A 238 -5.40 -5.22 -14.40
CA PHE A 238 -6.35 -4.82 -15.46
C PHE A 238 -5.69 -4.20 -16.71
N LYS A 239 -4.38 -3.92 -16.67
CA LYS A 239 -3.57 -3.58 -17.84
C LYS A 239 -2.88 -4.80 -18.48
N SER A 240 -3.15 -6.01 -18.03
CA SER A 240 -2.62 -7.25 -18.60
C SER A 240 -3.55 -7.87 -19.63
N GLY A 241 -3.03 -8.83 -20.39
CA GLY A 241 -3.80 -9.50 -21.46
C GLY A 241 -4.90 -10.44 -20.96
N ASN A 242 -4.80 -10.94 -19.71
CA ASN A 242 -5.81 -11.78 -19.06
C ASN A 242 -5.95 -11.42 -17.58
N PRO A 243 -6.71 -10.38 -17.25
CA PRO A 243 -6.81 -9.89 -15.87
C PRO A 243 -7.31 -10.92 -14.86
N LYS A 244 -8.35 -11.68 -15.18
CA LYS A 244 -8.92 -12.67 -14.26
C LYS A 244 -7.90 -13.74 -13.89
N LYS A 245 -7.29 -14.37 -14.88
CA LYS A 245 -6.29 -15.44 -14.67
C LYS A 245 -5.06 -14.91 -13.93
N ARG A 246 -4.62 -13.69 -14.25
CA ARG A 246 -3.49 -13.04 -13.58
C ARG A 246 -3.79 -12.72 -12.12
N ALA A 247 -4.98 -12.21 -11.84
CA ALA A 247 -5.42 -11.94 -10.47
C ALA A 247 -5.41 -13.22 -9.61
N GLU A 248 -5.99 -14.28 -10.11
CA GLU A 248 -5.97 -15.60 -9.43
C GLU A 248 -4.55 -16.11 -9.20
N ALA A 249 -3.68 -16.00 -10.21
CA ALA A 249 -2.29 -16.43 -10.12
C ALA A 249 -1.50 -15.64 -9.08
N ILE A 250 -1.68 -14.33 -9.02
CA ILE A 250 -1.01 -13.48 -8.03
C ILE A 250 -1.50 -13.79 -6.62
N VAL A 251 -2.80 -13.96 -6.39
CA VAL A 251 -3.35 -14.35 -5.08
C VAL A 251 -2.74 -15.66 -4.60
N LYS A 252 -2.70 -16.69 -5.45
CA LYS A 252 -2.11 -17.98 -5.13
C LYS A 252 -0.60 -17.91 -4.89
N ALA A 253 0.12 -17.08 -5.66
CA ALA A 253 1.55 -16.84 -5.47
C ALA A 253 1.86 -16.17 -4.14
N VAL A 254 1.04 -15.22 -3.70
CA VAL A 254 1.19 -14.57 -2.39
C VAL A 254 0.96 -15.59 -1.26
N THR A 255 -0.06 -16.43 -1.35
CA THR A 255 -0.33 -17.46 -0.36
C THR A 255 0.79 -18.51 -0.29
N ASN A 256 1.36 -18.87 -1.44
CA ASN A 256 2.34 -19.95 -1.59
C ASN A 256 3.71 -19.44 -2.04
N TYR A 257 4.13 -18.29 -1.57
CA TYR A 257 5.29 -17.56 -2.09
C TYR A 257 6.65 -18.30 -1.98
N LYS A 258 6.72 -19.39 -1.22
CA LYS A 258 7.93 -20.23 -1.11
C LYS A 258 7.89 -21.47 -2.03
N ASP A 259 6.77 -21.73 -2.69
CA ASP A 259 6.63 -22.86 -3.60
C ASP A 259 6.97 -22.47 -5.03
N ALA A 260 8.26 -22.56 -5.39
CA ALA A 260 8.74 -22.21 -6.71
C ALA A 260 8.10 -23.03 -7.85
N LYS A 261 7.75 -24.31 -7.59
CA LYS A 261 7.11 -25.16 -8.60
C LYS A 261 5.70 -24.66 -8.88
N LEU A 262 4.93 -24.37 -7.85
CA LEU A 262 3.58 -23.83 -7.99
C LEU A 262 3.63 -22.47 -8.69
N ILE A 263 4.55 -21.56 -8.30
CA ILE A 263 4.68 -20.25 -8.93
C ILE A 263 5.03 -20.37 -10.42
N ALA A 264 5.88 -21.33 -10.80
CA ALA A 264 6.19 -21.61 -12.20
C ALA A 264 4.92 -22.06 -12.97
N GLU A 265 4.10 -22.93 -12.40
CA GLU A 265 2.82 -23.34 -13.01
C GLU A 265 1.84 -22.16 -13.12
N LEU A 266 1.71 -21.34 -12.07
CA LEU A 266 0.83 -20.17 -12.04
C LEU A 266 1.27 -19.08 -13.04
N SER A 267 2.52 -19.08 -13.47
CA SER A 267 3.08 -18.10 -14.40
C SER A 267 2.85 -18.44 -15.88
N LYS A 268 2.28 -19.62 -16.16
CA LYS A 268 2.05 -20.08 -17.54
C LYS A 268 0.77 -19.47 -18.14
N ASP A 269 0.84 -19.11 -19.40
CA ASP A 269 -0.31 -18.69 -20.22
C ASP A 269 -1.17 -17.56 -19.57
N LEU A 270 -0.53 -16.59 -18.95
CA LEU A 270 -1.20 -15.44 -18.34
C LEU A 270 -1.56 -14.33 -19.33
N GLY A 271 -1.19 -14.49 -20.61
CA GLY A 271 -1.22 -13.41 -21.57
C GLY A 271 -0.08 -12.39 -21.30
N GLU A 272 -0.08 -11.30 -22.04
CA GLU A 272 0.94 -10.26 -21.88
C GLU A 272 0.81 -9.60 -20.51
N ALA A 273 1.94 -9.40 -19.86
CA ALA A 273 2.03 -8.52 -18.70
C ALA A 273 1.79 -7.06 -19.15
N MET A 274 1.44 -6.18 -18.20
CA MET A 274 1.35 -4.76 -18.53
C MET A 274 2.65 -4.26 -19.12
N VAL A 275 2.57 -3.40 -20.14
CA VAL A 275 3.75 -2.69 -20.65
C VAL A 275 4.19 -1.71 -19.58
N GLY A 276 5.40 -1.90 -19.08
CA GLY A 276 5.94 -1.08 -17.99
C GLY A 276 6.67 0.17 -18.48
N ILE A 277 7.05 1.01 -17.53
CA ILE A 277 7.94 2.16 -17.72
C ILE A 277 9.20 1.88 -16.91
N ASN A 278 10.36 1.88 -17.59
CA ASN A 278 11.63 1.68 -16.90
C ASN A 278 11.92 2.86 -15.95
N GLU A 279 12.58 2.58 -14.81
CA GLU A 279 12.92 3.60 -13.81
C GLU A 279 13.61 4.84 -14.44
N GLN A 280 14.46 4.64 -15.44
CA GLN A 280 15.19 5.74 -16.09
C GLN A 280 14.31 6.62 -16.98
N GLU A 281 13.11 6.17 -17.31
CA GLU A 281 12.12 6.87 -18.14
C GLU A 281 11.01 7.54 -17.32
N ILE A 282 11.09 7.46 -15.98
CA ILE A 282 10.05 8.00 -15.09
C ILE A 282 10.18 9.53 -15.04
N GLU A 283 9.14 10.23 -15.47
CA GLU A 283 9.04 11.69 -15.36
C GLU A 283 8.50 12.15 -14.00
N ILE A 284 7.57 11.39 -13.43
CA ILE A 284 6.91 11.73 -12.15
C ILE A 284 7.34 10.73 -11.08
N LEU A 285 8.15 11.20 -10.12
CA LEU A 285 8.57 10.43 -8.96
C LEU A 285 7.52 10.53 -7.84
N MET A 286 6.53 9.64 -7.86
CA MET A 286 5.46 9.63 -6.86
C MET A 286 6.00 9.31 -5.46
N ALA A 287 7.02 8.47 -5.35
CA ALA A 287 7.63 8.10 -4.08
C ALA A 287 8.27 9.29 -3.31
N GLU A 288 8.60 10.38 -4.00
CA GLU A 288 9.15 11.57 -3.37
C GLU A 288 8.09 12.48 -2.73
N ARG A 289 6.81 12.25 -3.02
CA ARG A 289 5.70 13.03 -2.46
C ARG A 289 5.51 12.69 -0.98
N GLY A 290 5.24 13.71 -0.15
CA GLY A 290 4.89 13.53 1.27
C GLY A 290 5.97 12.81 2.09
N LYS A 291 7.23 13.13 1.89
CA LYS A 291 8.37 12.51 2.59
C LYS A 291 8.68 13.10 3.97
N GLN A 292 8.09 14.24 4.32
CA GLN A 292 8.26 14.89 5.60
C GLN A 292 7.69 14.09 6.77
#